data_f652474e093465fe223216f6be0939af
#
_entry.id   f652474e093465fe223216f6be0939af
#
_cell.length_a   1.000
_cell.length_b   1.000
_cell.length_c   1.000
_cell.angle_alpha   90.00
_cell.angle_beta   90.00
_cell.angle_gamma   90.00
#
_symmetry.space_group_name_H-M   'P 1'
#
loop_
_entity.id
_entity.type
_entity.pdbx_description
1 polymer ?
#
loop_
_entity_poly.entity_id
_entity_poly.type
_entity_poly.pdbx_seq_one_letter_code
_entity_poly.pdbx_strand_id
1 'polypeptide(L)'
;MISTLRKFTAIALLGLAVVCFFHGPRDEGDLYLRGLTNQEEIDSLLGEAGGNVTQYWAKHKPVMHTFFEDFKGSDPMLDAWKYEWEKAGWRTKVLTLDDAKEHPYFETMEEAVVKDFKTDEYNQLCFYRYLAMAVDGGGWMSDYDTFPTNFPMEEAIVLPNDEKFTSFQAHVPALISASADEWFRVASLMTEKLPHSQIDFKSDMLILKELGDEGTHDLRFETPSHNVHAYLEYEHKGVVDCKSMAIGRAIHVSHFGEAKSKKMSTYPTEAMEGVPDNEKRPKLARLFLDEWREQCGGSNVATHR
;
A
#
# COMPACT_ATOMS: atom_id res chain seq x y z
N MET A 1 -1.34 -49.37 46.56
CA MET A 1 -1.55 -48.57 47.78
C MET A 1 -1.01 -47.16 47.53
N ILE A 2 -1.83 -46.19 47.78
CA ILE A 2 -1.60 -44.75 47.85
C ILE A 2 -1.46 -44.05 46.48
N SER A 3 -2.59 -43.59 46.00
CA SER A 3 -2.87 -42.55 45.03
C SER A 3 -2.31 -41.20 45.49
N THR A 4 -1.64 -40.47 44.60
CA THR A 4 -1.39 -39.06 44.82
C THR A 4 -1.89 -38.26 43.57
N LEU A 5 -3.06 -37.64 43.75
CA LEU A 5 -3.66 -36.64 42.87
C LEU A 5 -2.73 -35.42 42.84
N ARG A 6 -2.24 -35.05 41.66
CA ARG A 6 -1.63 -33.73 41.43
C ARG A 6 -2.65 -32.80 40.83
N LYS A 7 -3.05 -31.80 41.59
CA LYS A 7 -3.85 -30.66 41.18
C LYS A 7 -3.00 -29.77 40.26
N PHE A 8 -3.40 -29.58 39.03
CA PHE A 8 -2.88 -28.52 38.18
C PHE A 8 -3.61 -27.23 38.50
N THR A 9 -2.89 -26.27 39.03
CA THR A 9 -3.37 -24.91 39.23
C THR A 9 -3.11 -24.15 37.92
N ALA A 10 -4.17 -23.77 37.22
CA ALA A 10 -4.08 -22.86 36.06
C ALA A 10 -3.76 -21.46 36.56
N ILE A 11 -2.58 -20.94 36.22
CA ILE A 11 -2.23 -19.53 36.40
C ILE A 11 -2.69 -18.81 35.15
N ALA A 12 -3.77 -18.05 35.29
CA ALA A 12 -4.18 -17.09 34.28
C ALA A 12 -3.20 -15.91 34.31
N LEU A 13 -2.34 -15.80 33.32
CA LEU A 13 -1.55 -14.61 33.06
C LEU A 13 -2.46 -13.58 32.38
N LEU A 14 -2.91 -12.60 33.15
CA LEU A 14 -3.45 -11.37 32.60
C LEU A 14 -2.28 -10.60 31.94
N GLY A 15 -2.21 -10.62 30.63
CA GLY A 15 -1.36 -9.71 29.87
C GLY A 15 -1.90 -8.29 29.99
N LEU A 16 -1.21 -7.44 30.75
CA LEU A 16 -1.43 -5.99 30.74
C LEU A 16 -0.91 -5.46 29.41
N ALA A 17 -1.81 -5.17 28.48
CA ALA A 17 -1.47 -4.38 27.30
C ALA A 17 -1.22 -2.94 27.77
N VAL A 18 0.03 -2.51 27.76
CA VAL A 18 0.38 -1.09 27.91
C VAL A 18 0.03 -0.40 26.59
N VAL A 19 -1.15 0.22 26.55
CA VAL A 19 -1.55 1.08 25.44
C VAL A 19 -0.87 2.43 25.65
N CYS A 20 0.20 2.70 24.92
CA CYS A 20 0.76 4.04 24.83
C CYS A 20 -0.18 4.92 24.01
N PHE A 21 -0.91 5.80 24.70
CA PHE A 21 -1.76 6.80 24.07
C PHE A 21 -0.88 7.92 23.50
N PHE A 22 -0.70 7.95 22.18
CA PHE A 22 -0.28 9.14 21.48
C PHE A 22 -1.53 9.91 21.05
N HIS A 23 -1.68 11.14 21.55
CA HIS A 23 -2.87 11.99 21.35
C HIS A 23 -2.70 12.81 20.07
N GLY A 24 -3.24 12.31 18.95
CA GLY A 24 -3.75 13.12 17.84
C GLY A 24 -5.26 12.88 17.71
N PRO A 25 -6.04 13.75 17.07
CA PRO A 25 -7.45 13.47 16.82
C PRO A 25 -7.56 12.32 15.81
N ARG A 26 -7.49 11.08 16.30
CA ARG A 26 -7.74 9.87 15.53
C ARG A 26 -9.23 9.64 15.48
N ASP A 27 -9.74 9.33 14.31
CA ASP A 27 -11.12 8.89 14.16
C ASP A 27 -11.28 7.55 14.92
N GLU A 28 -12.01 7.56 16.03
CA GLU A 28 -12.18 6.38 16.91
C GLU A 28 -12.73 5.16 16.16
N GLY A 29 -13.43 5.37 15.04
CA GLY A 29 -13.94 4.32 14.18
C GLY A 29 -12.84 3.52 13.44
N ASP A 30 -11.77 4.19 13.00
CA ASP A 30 -10.65 3.53 12.32
C ASP A 30 -9.84 2.62 13.25
N LEU A 31 -9.74 2.99 14.54
CA LEU A 31 -9.03 2.17 15.53
C LEU A 31 -9.79 0.88 15.88
N TYR A 32 -11.11 0.95 15.90
CA TYR A 32 -11.95 -0.17 16.29
C TYR A 32 -11.93 -1.29 15.24
N LEU A 33 -11.99 -0.93 13.95
CA LEU A 33 -11.98 -1.92 12.87
C LEU A 33 -10.62 -2.59 12.64
N ARG A 34 -9.53 -1.93 12.99
CA ARG A 34 -8.18 -2.50 12.88
C ARG A 34 -7.92 -3.65 13.86
N GLY A 35 -8.77 -3.80 14.88
CA GLY A 35 -8.72 -4.93 15.81
C GLY A 35 -9.57 -6.14 15.42
N LEU A 36 -10.32 -6.06 14.30
CA LEU A 36 -11.20 -7.14 13.88
C LEU A 36 -10.47 -8.12 12.97
N THR A 37 -10.38 -9.35 13.43
CA THR A 37 -9.59 -10.40 12.77
C THR A 37 -10.44 -11.43 12.01
N ASN A 38 -11.78 -11.35 12.12
CA ASN A 38 -12.65 -12.34 11.46
C ASN A 38 -13.92 -11.72 10.85
N GLN A 39 -14.47 -12.39 9.84
CA GLN A 39 -15.66 -11.97 9.12
C GLN A 39 -16.91 -11.93 10.00
N GLU A 40 -17.01 -12.80 11.02
CA GLU A 40 -18.18 -12.87 11.93
C GLU A 40 -18.25 -11.61 12.81
N GLU A 41 -17.10 -11.06 13.25
CA GLU A 41 -17.07 -9.81 13.99
C GLU A 41 -17.48 -8.62 13.11
N ILE A 42 -17.04 -8.61 11.85
CA ILE A 42 -17.44 -7.60 10.87
C ILE A 42 -18.96 -7.67 10.62
N ASP A 43 -19.50 -8.84 10.40
CA ASP A 43 -20.93 -9.07 10.17
C ASP A 43 -21.76 -8.69 11.40
N SER A 44 -21.25 -8.96 12.60
CA SER A 44 -21.87 -8.54 13.87
C SER A 44 -21.97 -7.02 13.98
N LEU A 45 -20.89 -6.30 13.69
CA LEU A 45 -20.87 -4.85 13.71
C LEU A 45 -21.77 -4.21 12.66
N LEU A 46 -21.81 -4.79 11.47
CA LEU A 46 -22.74 -4.38 10.41
C LEU A 46 -24.19 -4.60 10.84
N GLY A 47 -24.46 -5.68 11.59
CA GLY A 47 -25.76 -5.96 12.19
C GLY A 47 -26.16 -4.94 13.27
N GLU A 48 -25.24 -4.55 14.16
CA GLU A 48 -25.44 -3.54 15.19
C GLU A 48 -25.69 -2.12 14.62
N ALA A 49 -25.09 -1.81 13.45
CA ALA A 49 -25.33 -0.54 12.74
C ALA A 49 -26.74 -0.45 12.10
N GLY A 50 -27.67 -1.34 12.47
CA GLY A 50 -29.06 -1.30 12.00
C GLY A 50 -29.24 -1.75 10.54
N GLY A 51 -28.30 -2.51 10.02
CA GLY A 51 -28.35 -3.08 8.66
C GLY A 51 -28.15 -2.09 7.52
N ASN A 52 -27.82 -0.83 7.81
CA ASN A 52 -27.52 0.16 6.77
C ASN A 52 -26.03 0.17 6.45
N VAL A 53 -25.61 -0.84 5.70
CA VAL A 53 -24.23 -1.04 5.21
C VAL A 53 -23.71 0.23 4.53
N THR A 54 -24.55 0.95 3.79
CA THR A 54 -24.14 2.21 3.11
C THR A 54 -23.78 3.32 4.11
N GLN A 55 -24.50 3.43 5.22
CA GLN A 55 -24.17 4.42 6.26
C GLN A 55 -22.92 4.04 7.02
N TYR A 56 -22.71 2.77 7.28
CA TYR A 56 -21.49 2.27 7.89
C TYR A 56 -20.27 2.60 7.02
N TRP A 57 -20.33 2.27 5.73
CA TRP A 57 -19.26 2.56 4.78
C TRP A 57 -18.99 4.05 4.59
N ALA A 58 -20.04 4.89 4.62
CA ALA A 58 -19.84 6.33 4.53
C ALA A 58 -18.97 6.87 5.68
N LYS A 59 -19.03 6.20 6.85
CA LYS A 59 -18.26 6.58 8.03
C LYS A 59 -16.90 5.88 8.15
N HIS A 60 -16.77 4.66 7.64
CA HIS A 60 -15.61 3.78 7.87
C HIS A 60 -14.90 3.36 6.59
N LYS A 61 -14.88 4.23 5.58
CA LYS A 61 -14.13 3.97 4.35
C LYS A 61 -12.66 3.71 4.64
N PRO A 62 -12.07 2.66 4.04
CA PRO A 62 -10.64 2.43 4.18
C PRO A 62 -9.83 3.59 3.62
N VAL A 63 -8.65 3.78 4.19
CA VAL A 63 -7.71 4.82 3.77
C VAL A 63 -6.64 4.22 2.90
N MET A 64 -6.45 4.78 1.70
CA MET A 64 -5.27 4.55 0.89
C MET A 64 -4.27 5.67 1.14
N HIS A 65 -3.09 5.30 1.61
CA HIS A 65 -2.01 6.25 1.83
C HIS A 65 -1.10 6.29 0.62
N THR A 66 -0.43 7.41 0.42
CA THR A 66 0.77 7.53 -0.40
C THR A 66 1.77 8.42 0.31
N PHE A 67 3.04 8.22 0.02
CA PHE A 67 4.11 9.08 0.53
C PHE A 67 4.57 10.00 -0.59
N PHE A 68 4.51 11.31 -0.37
CA PHE A 68 4.87 12.29 -1.39
C PHE A 68 5.43 13.57 -0.76
N GLU A 69 6.59 14.01 -1.25
CA GLU A 69 7.16 15.31 -0.94
C GLU A 69 7.01 16.26 -2.10
N ASP A 70 6.42 17.41 -1.82
CA ASP A 70 6.19 18.44 -2.82
C ASP A 70 7.37 19.41 -2.91
N PHE A 71 8.33 19.06 -3.75
CA PHE A 71 9.48 19.93 -4.01
C PHE A 71 9.18 21.04 -5.03
N LYS A 72 8.06 21.00 -5.75
CA LYS A 72 7.82 21.86 -6.92
C LYS A 72 6.41 22.43 -7.06
N GLY A 73 5.51 22.19 -6.11
CA GLY A 73 4.09 22.50 -6.21
C GLY A 73 3.25 21.30 -6.65
N SER A 74 1.96 21.49 -6.93
CA SER A 74 1.02 20.40 -7.24
C SER A 74 1.55 19.46 -8.33
N ASP A 75 1.55 18.15 -8.05
CA ASP A 75 1.91 17.12 -9.02
C ASP A 75 0.62 16.56 -9.66
N PRO A 76 0.45 16.70 -10.99
CA PRO A 76 -0.74 16.19 -11.69
C PRO A 76 -0.94 14.68 -11.52
N MET A 77 0.13 13.90 -11.22
CA MET A 77 0.03 12.48 -10.94
C MET A 77 -0.59 12.22 -9.57
N LEU A 78 -0.21 12.98 -8.55
CA LEU A 78 -0.82 12.90 -7.23
C LEU A 78 -2.30 13.27 -7.26
N ASP A 79 -2.68 14.28 -8.03
CA ASP A 79 -4.09 14.67 -8.23
C ASP A 79 -4.87 13.55 -8.94
N ALA A 80 -4.27 12.90 -9.95
CA ALA A 80 -4.88 11.75 -10.61
C ALA A 80 -5.04 10.57 -9.65
N TRP A 81 -4.02 10.30 -8.82
CA TRP A 81 -4.04 9.25 -7.80
C TRP A 81 -5.18 9.47 -6.80
N LYS A 82 -5.30 10.66 -6.20
CA LYS A 82 -6.39 11.01 -5.29
C LYS A 82 -7.75 10.78 -5.94
N TYR A 83 -7.94 11.35 -7.13
CA TYR A 83 -9.20 11.24 -7.85
C TYR A 83 -9.62 9.78 -8.10
N GLU A 84 -8.69 8.93 -8.56
CA GLU A 84 -9.01 7.56 -8.92
C GLU A 84 -9.28 6.67 -7.70
N TRP A 85 -8.53 6.83 -6.61
CA TRP A 85 -8.81 6.11 -5.36
C TRP A 85 -10.10 6.57 -4.69
N GLU A 86 -10.38 7.87 -4.68
CA GLU A 86 -11.65 8.40 -4.15
C GLU A 86 -12.85 7.95 -4.99
N LYS A 87 -12.70 7.92 -6.31
CA LYS A 87 -13.72 7.38 -7.24
C LYS A 87 -13.96 5.87 -7.01
N ALA A 88 -12.94 5.12 -6.63
CA ALA A 88 -13.05 3.73 -6.22
C ALA A 88 -13.66 3.55 -4.81
N GLY A 89 -13.97 4.64 -4.13
CA GLY A 89 -14.68 4.65 -2.84
C GLY A 89 -13.78 4.79 -1.61
N TRP A 90 -12.46 4.85 -1.77
CA TRP A 90 -11.52 5.01 -0.67
C TRP A 90 -11.47 6.44 -0.15
N ARG A 91 -10.98 6.62 1.08
CA ARG A 91 -10.40 7.90 1.51
C ARG A 91 -8.93 7.93 1.09
N THR A 92 -8.40 9.08 0.77
CA THR A 92 -6.98 9.24 0.44
C THR A 92 -6.26 10.06 1.49
N LYS A 93 -5.02 9.67 1.81
CA LYS A 93 -4.13 10.43 2.69
C LYS A 93 -2.73 10.48 2.10
N VAL A 94 -2.16 11.69 2.02
CA VAL A 94 -0.78 11.90 1.63
C VAL A 94 0.05 12.04 2.89
N LEU A 95 1.05 11.19 3.03
CA LEU A 95 2.06 11.26 4.09
C LEU A 95 3.32 11.93 3.55
N THR A 96 4.03 12.62 4.42
CA THR A 96 5.20 13.42 4.11
C THR A 96 6.40 13.04 4.98
N LEU A 97 7.53 13.65 4.71
CA LEU A 97 8.72 13.51 5.54
C LEU A 97 8.48 13.98 7.00
N ASP A 98 7.61 14.98 7.19
CA ASP A 98 7.30 15.44 8.53
C ASP A 98 6.52 14.39 9.33
N ASP A 99 5.62 13.62 8.67
CA ASP A 99 4.97 12.48 9.32
C ASP A 99 5.99 11.40 9.72
N ALA A 100 6.97 11.11 8.86
CA ALA A 100 8.03 10.15 9.19
C ALA A 100 8.92 10.58 10.36
N LYS A 101 9.21 11.89 10.46
CA LYS A 101 10.02 12.47 11.55
C LYS A 101 9.35 12.37 12.93
N GLU A 102 8.04 12.18 12.99
CA GLU A 102 7.34 11.94 14.24
C GLU A 102 7.70 10.59 14.88
N HIS A 103 8.26 9.66 14.10
CA HIS A 103 8.64 8.35 14.61
C HIS A 103 9.95 8.40 15.39
N PRO A 104 10.02 7.87 16.63
CA PRO A 104 11.24 7.94 17.46
C PRO A 104 12.48 7.26 16.83
N TYR A 105 12.29 6.37 15.87
CA TYR A 105 13.36 5.68 15.16
C TYR A 105 13.89 6.47 13.93
N PHE A 106 13.32 7.63 13.62
CA PHE A 106 13.64 8.38 12.40
C PHE A 106 15.12 8.73 12.30
N GLU A 107 15.71 9.31 13.35
CA GLU A 107 17.14 9.70 13.36
C GLU A 107 18.06 8.50 13.10
N THR A 108 17.73 7.33 13.68
CA THR A 108 18.51 6.09 13.45
C THR A 108 18.43 5.64 12.00
N MET A 109 17.25 5.69 11.40
CA MET A 109 17.06 5.33 10.01
C MET A 109 17.73 6.35 9.07
N GLU A 110 17.58 7.64 9.35
CA GLU A 110 18.20 8.72 8.57
C GLU A 110 19.72 8.58 8.57
N GLU A 111 20.35 8.33 9.73
CA GLU A 111 21.79 8.12 9.81
C GLU A 111 22.25 6.95 8.93
N ALA A 112 21.55 5.82 8.95
CA ALA A 112 21.86 4.68 8.12
C ALA A 112 21.67 4.98 6.64
N VAL A 113 20.52 5.59 6.29
CA VAL A 113 20.16 5.95 4.92
C VAL A 113 21.15 6.95 4.33
N VAL A 114 21.47 8.04 5.01
CA VAL A 114 22.39 9.09 4.52
C VAL A 114 23.82 8.60 4.45
N LYS A 115 24.28 7.81 5.44
CA LYS A 115 25.65 7.29 5.49
C LYS A 115 25.93 6.30 4.36
N ASP A 116 25.01 5.40 4.08
CA ASP A 116 25.20 4.34 3.09
C ASP A 116 24.74 4.76 1.69
N PHE A 117 23.89 5.78 1.63
CA PHE A 117 23.40 6.30 0.37
C PHE A 117 24.17 7.54 -0.06
N LYS A 118 25.02 7.35 -1.00
CA LYS A 118 25.37 8.41 -1.96
C LYS A 118 24.21 8.59 -2.96
N THR A 119 22.97 8.30 -2.54
CA THR A 119 21.77 8.31 -3.36
C THR A 119 21.20 9.70 -3.41
N ASP A 120 20.43 9.94 -4.45
CA ASP A 120 19.60 11.11 -4.54
C ASP A 120 18.52 11.11 -3.43
N GLU A 121 18.01 12.27 -3.13
CA GLU A 121 17.00 12.52 -2.11
C GLU A 121 15.73 11.67 -2.32
N TYR A 122 15.38 11.40 -3.57
CA TYR A 122 14.23 10.56 -3.92
C TYR A 122 14.33 9.14 -3.32
N ASN A 123 15.48 8.49 -3.48
CA ASN A 123 15.65 7.14 -2.92
C ASN A 123 15.65 7.14 -1.39
N GLN A 124 16.14 8.22 -0.73
CA GLN A 124 16.05 8.35 0.72
C GLN A 124 14.58 8.41 1.18
N LEU A 125 13.76 9.21 0.51
CA LEU A 125 12.33 9.32 0.79
C LEU A 125 11.59 7.99 0.68
N CYS A 126 11.99 7.11 -0.24
CA CYS A 126 11.43 5.77 -0.35
C CYS A 126 11.62 4.91 0.91
N PHE A 127 12.63 5.17 1.74
CA PHE A 127 12.79 4.51 3.03
C PHE A 127 11.94 5.13 4.14
N TYR A 128 11.82 6.46 4.17
CA TYR A 128 11.12 7.14 5.25
C TYR A 128 9.61 6.88 5.24
N ARG A 129 9.01 6.51 4.10
CA ARG A 129 7.59 6.18 4.00
C ARG A 129 7.15 5.06 4.94
N TYR A 130 8.04 4.12 5.28
CA TYR A 130 7.73 3.02 6.21
C TYR A 130 7.51 3.53 7.63
N LEU A 131 8.28 4.54 8.07
CA LEU A 131 8.09 5.18 9.37
C LEU A 131 6.84 6.05 9.38
N ALA A 132 6.57 6.79 8.31
CA ALA A 132 5.35 7.59 8.20
C ALA A 132 4.09 6.70 8.31
N MET A 133 4.09 5.54 7.67
CA MET A 133 3.01 4.55 7.79
C MET A 133 2.88 3.99 9.19
N ALA A 134 4.01 3.73 9.88
CA ALA A 134 3.99 3.24 11.26
C ALA A 134 3.38 4.29 12.21
N VAL A 135 3.74 5.57 12.05
CA VAL A 135 3.17 6.69 12.83
C VAL A 135 1.67 6.83 12.58
N ASP A 136 1.24 6.71 11.33
CA ASP A 136 -0.18 6.86 10.97
C ASP A 136 -1.05 5.65 11.38
N GLY A 137 -0.44 4.65 11.99
CA GLY A 137 -1.14 3.47 12.49
C GLY A 137 -1.26 2.33 11.50
N GLY A 138 -0.45 2.32 10.43
CA GLY A 138 -0.43 1.27 9.42
C GLY A 138 -1.59 1.34 8.43
N GLY A 139 -1.89 0.22 7.78
CA GLY A 139 -2.94 0.14 6.78
C GLY A 139 -2.39 -0.04 5.37
N TRP A 140 -3.14 0.44 4.38
CA TRP A 140 -2.82 0.34 2.97
C TRP A 140 -2.03 1.55 2.49
N MET A 141 -0.99 1.29 1.69
CA MET A 141 -0.24 2.32 0.98
C MET A 141 -0.03 1.91 -0.47
N SER A 142 -0.11 2.87 -1.37
CA SER A 142 0.33 2.70 -2.75
C SER A 142 1.28 3.81 -3.17
N ASP A 143 2.12 3.53 -4.17
CA ASP A 143 2.82 4.59 -4.88
C ASP A 143 1.81 5.52 -5.55
N TYR A 144 2.13 6.81 -5.65
CA TYR A 144 1.24 7.83 -6.23
C TYR A 144 1.01 7.67 -7.75
N ASP A 145 1.67 6.71 -8.38
CA ASP A 145 1.49 6.29 -9.75
C ASP A 145 0.85 4.88 -9.88
N THR A 146 0.25 4.41 -8.80
CA THR A 146 -0.50 3.15 -8.74
C THR A 146 -1.98 3.42 -8.55
N PHE A 147 -2.79 2.94 -9.49
CA PHE A 147 -4.21 3.25 -9.60
C PHE A 147 -5.08 2.02 -9.40
N PRO A 148 -6.24 2.16 -8.73
CA PRO A 148 -7.15 1.04 -8.50
C PRO A 148 -7.75 0.54 -9.82
N THR A 149 -7.85 -0.78 -9.95
CA THR A 149 -8.60 -1.44 -11.00
C THR A 149 -9.83 -2.14 -10.41
N ASN A 150 -9.67 -3.34 -9.89
CA ASN A 150 -10.74 -4.10 -9.27
C ASN A 150 -10.38 -4.40 -7.80
N PHE A 151 -10.42 -3.36 -6.97
CA PHE A 151 -10.12 -3.47 -5.55
C PHE A 151 -11.29 -2.94 -4.72
N PRO A 152 -12.29 -3.79 -4.43
CA PRO A 152 -13.44 -3.40 -3.65
C PRO A 152 -13.04 -3.04 -2.22
N MET A 153 -13.66 -2.01 -1.66
CA MET A 153 -13.37 -1.52 -0.30
C MET A 153 -13.56 -2.61 0.75
N GLU A 154 -14.51 -3.51 0.53
CA GLU A 154 -14.84 -4.60 1.44
C GLU A 154 -13.66 -5.54 1.68
N GLU A 155 -12.81 -5.75 0.67
CA GLU A 155 -11.59 -6.54 0.81
C GLU A 155 -10.47 -5.82 1.59
N ALA A 156 -10.62 -4.51 1.77
CA ALA A 156 -9.60 -3.68 2.37
C ALA A 156 -9.76 -3.43 3.87
N ILE A 157 -10.91 -3.79 4.44
CA ILE A 157 -11.23 -3.54 5.85
C ILE A 157 -10.32 -4.35 6.76
N VAL A 158 -10.10 -5.60 6.39
CA VAL A 158 -9.20 -6.50 7.10
C VAL A 158 -7.90 -6.57 6.33
N LEU A 159 -6.80 -6.27 7.00
CA LEU A 159 -5.49 -6.41 6.39
C LEU A 159 -5.20 -7.90 6.17
N PRO A 160 -4.77 -8.29 4.96
CA PRO A 160 -4.50 -9.70 4.65
C PRO A 160 -3.28 -10.23 5.41
N ASN A 161 -3.13 -11.56 5.40
CA ASN A 161 -1.98 -12.28 5.95
C ASN A 161 -1.74 -11.95 7.44
N ASP A 162 -2.80 -11.90 8.24
CA ASP A 162 -2.74 -11.59 9.67
C ASP A 162 -2.02 -10.25 9.94
N GLU A 163 -2.33 -9.23 9.13
CA GLU A 163 -1.76 -7.88 9.17
C GLU A 163 -0.24 -7.82 8.92
N LYS A 164 0.36 -8.93 8.50
CA LYS A 164 1.78 -9.00 8.14
C LYS A 164 2.09 -8.13 6.94
N PHE A 165 3.32 -7.62 6.90
CA PHE A 165 3.79 -6.85 5.75
C PHE A 165 3.61 -7.66 4.46
N THR A 166 2.76 -7.14 3.59
CA THR A 166 2.39 -7.77 2.32
C THR A 166 2.59 -6.78 1.18
N SER A 167 3.47 -7.10 0.24
CA SER A 167 3.64 -6.35 -1.01
C SER A 167 2.97 -7.10 -2.16
N PHE A 168 2.13 -6.39 -2.91
CA PHE A 168 1.27 -6.97 -3.96
C PHE A 168 1.90 -6.92 -5.36
N GLN A 169 3.12 -6.44 -5.48
CA GLN A 169 3.90 -6.47 -6.72
C GLN A 169 5.29 -7.10 -6.47
N ALA A 170 5.33 -8.28 -5.88
CA ALA A 170 6.55 -8.92 -5.42
C ALA A 170 7.38 -7.97 -4.52
N HIS A 171 8.66 -7.75 -4.83
CA HIS A 171 9.50 -6.83 -4.05
C HIS A 171 9.34 -5.34 -4.43
N VAL A 172 8.51 -5.03 -5.44
CA VAL A 172 8.19 -3.64 -5.82
C VAL A 172 7.10 -3.11 -4.91
N PRO A 173 7.36 -2.09 -4.08
CA PRO A 173 6.43 -1.66 -3.05
C PRO A 173 5.35 -0.69 -3.59
N ALA A 174 4.76 -1.02 -4.75
CA ALA A 174 3.77 -0.18 -5.40
C ALA A 174 2.37 -0.25 -4.77
N LEU A 175 2.03 -1.36 -4.11
CA LEU A 175 0.85 -1.51 -3.26
C LEU A 175 1.24 -2.42 -2.10
N ILE A 176 1.03 -1.95 -0.88
CA ILE A 176 1.44 -2.64 0.35
C ILE A 176 0.33 -2.54 1.38
N SER A 177 0.25 -3.55 2.24
CA SER A 177 -0.54 -3.50 3.47
C SER A 177 0.23 -4.07 4.65
N ALA A 178 0.08 -3.47 5.82
CA ALA A 178 0.63 -3.97 7.08
C ALA A 178 0.01 -3.25 8.28
N SER A 179 0.07 -3.87 9.48
CA SER A 179 -0.16 -3.14 10.73
C SER A 179 0.96 -2.13 11.00
N ALA A 180 0.75 -1.20 11.92
CA ALA A 180 1.77 -0.21 12.31
C ALA A 180 3.08 -0.88 12.78
N ASP A 181 2.95 -1.92 13.59
CA ASP A 181 4.10 -2.67 14.11
C ASP A 181 4.88 -3.37 12.98
N GLU A 182 4.19 -3.90 11.98
CA GLU A 182 4.82 -4.53 10.82
C GLU A 182 5.49 -3.52 9.90
N TRP A 183 4.90 -2.33 9.70
CA TRP A 183 5.56 -1.23 9.00
C TRP A 183 6.86 -0.83 9.68
N PHE A 184 6.84 -0.66 11.02
CA PHE A 184 8.04 -0.37 11.78
C PHE A 184 9.05 -1.52 11.76
N ARG A 185 8.59 -2.76 11.90
CA ARG A 185 9.48 -3.93 11.83
C ARG A 185 10.26 -3.98 10.52
N VAL A 186 9.58 -3.74 9.39
CA VAL A 186 10.23 -3.72 8.08
C VAL A 186 11.17 -2.53 7.94
N ALA A 187 10.80 -1.34 8.43
CA ALA A 187 11.70 -0.18 8.50
C ALA A 187 13.01 -0.53 9.25
N SER A 188 12.92 -1.20 10.41
CA SER A 188 14.09 -1.62 11.19
C SER A 188 14.95 -2.63 10.44
N LEU A 189 14.33 -3.67 9.85
CA LEU A 189 15.05 -4.67 9.04
C LEU A 189 15.80 -4.03 7.86
N MET A 190 15.17 -3.08 7.18
CA MET A 190 15.81 -2.36 6.08
C MET A 190 16.99 -1.51 6.55
N THR A 191 16.82 -0.81 7.69
CA THR A 191 17.87 0.01 8.30
C THR A 191 19.08 -0.86 8.70
N GLU A 192 18.85 -2.01 9.32
CA GLU A 192 19.89 -2.96 9.69
C GLU A 192 20.57 -3.59 8.48
N LYS A 193 19.80 -3.86 7.42
CA LYS A 193 20.33 -4.49 6.20
C LYS A 193 21.21 -3.56 5.37
N LEU A 194 20.89 -2.26 5.34
CA LEU A 194 21.57 -1.28 4.49
C LEU A 194 23.09 -1.33 4.53
N PRO A 195 23.78 -1.28 5.69
CA PRO A 195 25.24 -1.28 5.77
C PRO A 195 25.86 -2.63 5.33
N HIS A 196 25.07 -3.69 5.26
CA HIS A 196 25.51 -5.05 4.92
C HIS A 196 25.16 -5.46 3.49
N SER A 197 24.34 -4.66 2.80
CA SER A 197 23.95 -4.91 1.42
C SER A 197 25.13 -4.73 0.46
N GLN A 198 25.30 -5.68 -0.47
CA GLN A 198 26.33 -5.65 -1.49
C GLN A 198 25.83 -5.09 -2.83
N ILE A 199 24.61 -4.58 -2.86
CA ILE A 199 24.01 -4.01 -4.07
C ILE A 199 24.66 -2.66 -4.37
N ASP A 200 25.12 -2.45 -5.60
CA ASP A 200 25.78 -1.19 -6.03
C ASP A 200 24.78 -0.02 -6.02
N PHE A 201 23.55 -0.26 -6.46
CA PHE A 201 22.46 0.72 -6.42
C PHE A 201 21.44 0.30 -5.36
N LYS A 202 21.47 0.95 -4.23
CA LYS A 202 20.53 0.66 -3.14
C LYS A 202 19.23 1.43 -3.34
N SER A 203 18.12 0.76 -3.20
CA SER A 203 16.77 1.33 -3.09
C SER A 203 15.98 0.48 -2.11
N ASP A 204 14.88 1.01 -1.59
CA ASP A 204 14.01 0.24 -0.71
C ASP A 204 13.51 -1.05 -1.37
N MET A 205 13.16 -0.99 -2.66
CA MET A 205 12.75 -2.14 -3.46
C MET A 205 13.82 -3.25 -3.49
N LEU A 206 15.08 -2.90 -3.68
CA LEU A 206 16.16 -3.87 -3.77
C LEU A 206 16.57 -4.41 -2.40
N ILE A 207 16.49 -3.60 -1.35
CA ILE A 207 16.69 -4.05 0.03
C ILE A 207 15.56 -5.01 0.44
N LEU A 208 14.30 -4.71 0.10
CA LEU A 208 13.19 -5.65 0.29
C LEU A 208 13.41 -6.97 -0.43
N LYS A 209 13.95 -6.91 -1.66
CA LYS A 209 14.29 -8.12 -2.41
C LYS A 209 15.34 -8.96 -1.68
N GLU A 210 16.44 -8.35 -1.21
CA GLU A 210 17.46 -9.08 -0.43
C GLU A 210 16.87 -9.72 0.82
N LEU A 211 16.08 -8.98 1.61
CA LEU A 211 15.41 -9.49 2.80
C LEU A 211 14.45 -10.64 2.48
N GLY A 212 13.74 -10.56 1.35
CA GLY A 212 12.86 -11.63 0.88
C GLY A 212 13.62 -12.87 0.44
N ASP A 213 14.72 -12.70 -0.29
CA ASP A 213 15.58 -13.80 -0.77
C ASP A 213 16.23 -14.56 0.41
N GLU A 214 16.48 -13.92 1.54
CA GLU A 214 16.95 -14.57 2.76
C GLU A 214 15.91 -15.53 3.37
N GLY A 215 14.62 -15.29 3.14
CA GLY A 215 13.53 -16.18 3.53
C GLY A 215 13.28 -16.30 5.04
N THR A 216 13.92 -15.46 5.86
CA THR A 216 13.89 -15.55 7.34
C THR A 216 13.04 -14.47 8.01
N HIS A 217 12.59 -13.47 7.24
CA HIS A 217 12.02 -12.24 7.79
C HIS A 217 10.48 -12.16 7.74
N ASP A 218 9.80 -13.24 7.39
CA ASP A 218 8.32 -13.31 7.30
C ASP A 218 7.71 -12.15 6.50
N LEU A 219 8.33 -11.84 5.35
CA LEU A 219 7.80 -10.89 4.38
C LEU A 219 6.91 -11.61 3.38
N ARG A 220 5.75 -11.04 3.06
CA ARG A 220 4.82 -11.61 2.10
C ARG A 220 4.92 -10.87 0.78
N PHE A 221 5.27 -11.59 -0.27
CA PHE A 221 5.34 -11.08 -1.63
C PHE A 221 4.34 -11.80 -2.50
N GLU A 222 3.28 -11.09 -2.85
CA GLU A 222 2.22 -11.60 -3.69
C GLU A 222 2.61 -11.57 -5.18
N THR A 223 2.04 -12.48 -5.95
CA THR A 223 2.30 -12.57 -7.39
C THR A 223 1.71 -11.36 -8.11
N PRO A 224 2.52 -10.58 -8.87
CA PRO A 224 2.04 -9.36 -9.55
C PRO A 224 0.86 -9.60 -10.49
N SER A 225 0.88 -10.69 -11.26
CA SER A 225 -0.14 -11.02 -12.24
C SER A 225 -1.57 -11.18 -11.69
N HIS A 226 -1.71 -11.30 -10.37
CA HIS A 226 -3.02 -11.40 -9.72
C HIS A 226 -3.34 -10.21 -8.83
N ASN A 227 -2.44 -9.24 -8.71
CA ASN A 227 -2.59 -8.15 -7.75
C ASN A 227 -2.30 -6.77 -8.34
N VAL A 228 -1.04 -6.46 -8.65
CA VAL A 228 -0.65 -5.17 -9.21
C VAL A 228 0.04 -5.39 -10.53
N HIS A 229 -0.63 -4.97 -11.59
CA HIS A 229 -0.10 -5.10 -12.93
C HIS A 229 0.84 -3.95 -13.26
N ALA A 230 1.98 -4.27 -13.88
CA ALA A 230 2.78 -3.24 -14.53
C ALA A 230 2.08 -2.82 -15.83
N TYR A 231 1.97 -1.51 -16.06
CA TYR A 231 1.31 -0.94 -17.26
C TYR A 231 1.74 -1.62 -18.59
N LEU A 232 3.01 -2.02 -18.67
CA LEU A 232 3.57 -2.69 -19.85
C LEU A 232 2.96 -4.04 -20.22
N GLU A 233 2.37 -4.75 -19.27
CA GLU A 233 1.81 -6.08 -19.54
C GLU A 233 0.59 -6.01 -20.46
N TYR A 234 -0.06 -4.86 -20.52
CA TYR A 234 -1.26 -4.62 -21.33
C TYR A 234 -0.98 -4.09 -22.73
N GLU A 235 0.11 -3.37 -22.90
CA GLU A 235 0.46 -2.77 -24.19
C GLU A 235 0.87 -3.75 -25.28
N HIS A 236 1.34 -4.94 -24.91
CA HIS A 236 1.83 -5.92 -25.88
C HIS A 236 0.79 -6.38 -26.90
N LYS A 237 -0.49 -6.11 -26.67
CA LYS A 237 -1.58 -6.66 -27.49
C LYS A 237 -2.48 -5.59 -28.12
N GLY A 238 -2.32 -4.31 -27.81
CA GLY A 238 -3.21 -3.24 -28.27
C GLY A 238 -4.67 -3.42 -27.80
N VAL A 239 -4.92 -4.31 -26.85
CA VAL A 239 -6.24 -4.61 -26.30
C VAL A 239 -6.05 -4.80 -24.80
N VAL A 240 -6.91 -4.15 -24.01
CA VAL A 240 -6.98 -4.34 -22.59
C VAL A 240 -7.42 -5.78 -22.30
N ASP A 241 -6.61 -6.54 -21.58
CA ASP A 241 -7.01 -7.89 -21.15
C ASP A 241 -7.97 -7.81 -19.96
N CYS A 242 -9.26 -7.74 -20.25
CA CYS A 242 -10.30 -7.62 -19.24
C CYS A 242 -10.27 -8.74 -18.20
N LYS A 243 -9.87 -9.94 -18.59
CA LYS A 243 -9.80 -11.07 -17.66
C LYS A 243 -8.69 -10.88 -16.63
N SER A 244 -7.50 -10.49 -17.07
CA SER A 244 -6.39 -10.19 -16.17
C SER A 244 -6.69 -8.97 -15.29
N MET A 245 -7.26 -7.90 -15.88
CA MET A 245 -7.67 -6.70 -15.13
C MET A 245 -8.73 -6.99 -14.07
N ALA A 246 -9.64 -7.94 -14.32
CA ALA A 246 -10.67 -8.32 -13.36
C ALA A 246 -10.13 -9.00 -12.11
N ILE A 247 -8.96 -9.61 -12.18
CA ILE A 247 -8.29 -10.26 -11.03
C ILE A 247 -7.32 -9.32 -10.32
N GLY A 248 -6.83 -8.28 -11.01
CA GLY A 248 -5.88 -7.32 -10.44
C GLY A 248 -6.56 -6.30 -9.53
N ARG A 249 -5.87 -5.92 -8.46
CA ARG A 249 -6.31 -4.84 -7.56
C ARG A 249 -5.96 -3.46 -8.09
N ALA A 250 -4.78 -3.33 -8.70
CA ALA A 250 -4.27 -2.06 -9.16
C ALA A 250 -3.38 -2.20 -10.40
N ILE A 251 -3.12 -1.08 -11.06
CA ILE A 251 -2.13 -0.94 -12.13
C ILE A 251 -1.08 0.10 -11.74
N HIS A 252 0.20 -0.25 -11.92
CA HIS A 252 1.34 0.61 -11.63
C HIS A 252 1.89 1.23 -12.90
N VAL A 253 1.70 2.53 -13.07
CA VAL A 253 2.15 3.33 -14.23
C VAL A 253 3.52 3.97 -13.91
N SER A 254 4.53 3.14 -13.74
CA SER A 254 5.86 3.60 -13.35
C SER A 254 6.56 4.40 -14.45
N HIS A 255 7.57 5.22 -14.07
CA HIS A 255 8.44 5.92 -15.04
C HIS A 255 9.13 4.98 -16.02
N PHE A 256 9.55 3.81 -15.55
CA PHE A 256 10.15 2.79 -16.41
C PHE A 256 9.13 2.25 -17.42
N GLY A 257 7.90 2.02 -16.95
CA GLY A 257 6.79 1.61 -17.78
C GLY A 257 6.49 2.63 -18.87
N GLU A 258 6.37 3.91 -18.53
CA GLU A 258 6.19 4.98 -19.47
C GLU A 258 7.34 5.08 -20.50
N ALA A 259 8.59 5.08 -20.03
CA ALA A 259 9.75 5.20 -20.91
C ALA A 259 9.86 4.03 -21.90
N LYS A 260 9.43 2.83 -21.48
CA LYS A 260 9.42 1.66 -22.35
C LYS A 260 8.24 1.70 -23.32
N SER A 261 7.06 2.13 -22.90
CA SER A 261 5.88 2.23 -23.73
C SER A 261 6.04 3.26 -24.86
N LYS A 262 6.75 4.37 -24.63
CA LYS A 262 7.13 5.34 -25.68
C LYS A 262 7.90 4.73 -26.85
N LYS A 263 8.57 3.59 -26.64
CA LYS A 263 9.30 2.86 -27.69
C LYS A 263 8.43 1.82 -28.41
N MET A 264 7.22 1.63 -27.98
CA MET A 264 6.28 0.66 -28.53
C MET A 264 5.30 1.35 -29.48
N SER A 265 4.84 0.62 -30.49
CA SER A 265 3.89 1.13 -31.47
C SER A 265 2.50 1.48 -30.92
N THR A 266 2.21 1.03 -29.72
CA THR A 266 0.92 1.21 -29.02
C THR A 266 0.87 2.46 -28.13
N TYR A 267 2.00 3.19 -27.96
CA TYR A 267 1.98 4.44 -27.21
C TYR A 267 1.12 5.50 -27.92
N PRO A 268 0.15 6.12 -27.26
CA PRO A 268 -0.79 7.05 -27.87
C PRO A 268 -0.13 8.41 -28.16
N THR A 269 0.80 8.44 -29.12
CA THR A 269 1.61 9.63 -29.46
C THR A 269 0.75 10.83 -29.83
N GLU A 270 -0.31 10.63 -30.61
CA GLU A 270 -1.23 11.70 -31.00
C GLU A 270 -1.95 12.31 -29.78
N ALA A 271 -2.37 11.47 -28.84
CA ALA A 271 -3.00 11.92 -27.61
C ALA A 271 -2.05 12.68 -26.67
N MET A 272 -0.74 12.51 -26.85
CA MET A 272 0.32 13.14 -26.06
C MET A 272 0.92 14.37 -26.72
N GLU A 273 0.52 14.69 -27.97
CA GLU A 273 1.03 15.86 -28.67
C GLU A 273 0.64 17.16 -27.96
N GLY A 274 1.61 18.04 -27.74
CA GLY A 274 1.42 19.31 -27.02
C GLY A 274 1.20 19.19 -25.51
N VAL A 275 1.21 17.99 -24.94
CA VAL A 275 1.09 17.77 -23.49
C VAL A 275 2.42 18.03 -22.82
N PRO A 276 2.49 18.85 -21.73
CA PRO A 276 3.70 19.04 -20.95
C PRO A 276 4.23 17.71 -20.38
N ASP A 277 5.55 17.59 -20.25
CA ASP A 277 6.18 16.32 -19.85
C ASP A 277 5.70 15.81 -18.50
N ASN A 278 5.49 16.69 -17.54
CA ASN A 278 4.96 16.35 -16.22
C ASN A 278 3.48 15.90 -16.24
N GLU A 279 2.74 16.21 -17.29
CA GLU A 279 1.34 15.83 -17.45
C GLU A 279 1.16 14.57 -18.32
N LYS A 280 2.18 14.13 -19.03
CA LYS A 280 2.09 12.98 -19.95
C LYS A 280 1.74 11.68 -19.21
N ARG A 281 2.44 11.38 -18.14
CA ARG A 281 2.23 10.15 -17.37
C ARG A 281 0.86 10.09 -16.67
N PRO A 282 0.39 11.13 -15.99
CA PRO A 282 -0.96 11.15 -15.43
C PRO A 282 -2.04 11.07 -16.51
N LYS A 283 -1.83 11.71 -17.68
CA LYS A 283 -2.74 11.60 -18.81
C LYS A 283 -2.77 10.18 -19.37
N LEU A 284 -1.63 9.53 -19.50
CA LEU A 284 -1.52 8.14 -19.93
C LEU A 284 -2.28 7.21 -19.00
N ALA A 285 -2.12 7.38 -17.68
CA ALA A 285 -2.83 6.60 -16.67
C ALA A 285 -4.36 6.76 -16.83
N ARG A 286 -4.85 7.98 -16.97
CA ARG A 286 -6.29 8.25 -17.16
C ARG A 286 -6.83 7.63 -18.42
N LEU A 287 -6.13 7.80 -19.56
CA LEU A 287 -6.54 7.21 -20.83
C LEU A 287 -6.66 5.69 -20.73
N PHE A 288 -5.69 5.05 -20.10
CA PHE A 288 -5.72 3.61 -19.89
C PHE A 288 -6.90 3.17 -19.02
N LEU A 289 -7.14 3.85 -17.90
CA LEU A 289 -8.24 3.52 -16.98
C LEU A 289 -9.60 3.74 -17.62
N ASP A 290 -9.75 4.78 -18.44
CA ASP A 290 -10.99 5.06 -19.17
C ASP A 290 -11.24 4.00 -20.24
N GLU A 291 -10.21 3.63 -21.01
CA GLU A 291 -10.29 2.55 -22.00
C GLU A 291 -10.63 1.21 -21.34
N TRP A 292 -10.00 0.88 -20.23
CA TRP A 292 -10.33 -0.32 -19.46
C TRP A 292 -11.80 -0.33 -19.00
N ARG A 293 -12.29 0.78 -18.50
CA ARG A 293 -13.69 0.90 -18.06
C ARG A 293 -14.66 0.76 -19.23
N GLU A 294 -14.34 1.35 -20.37
CA GLU A 294 -15.16 1.27 -21.58
C GLU A 294 -15.18 -0.14 -22.15
N GLN A 295 -14.03 -0.76 -22.33
CA GLN A 295 -13.91 -2.08 -22.96
C GLN A 295 -14.35 -3.23 -22.07
N CYS A 296 -14.06 -3.16 -20.77
CA CYS A 296 -14.30 -4.23 -19.84
C CYS A 296 -15.57 -4.05 -18.99
N GLY A 297 -16.38 -3.03 -19.31
CA GLY A 297 -17.56 -2.69 -18.54
C GLY A 297 -17.19 -2.22 -17.14
N GLY A 298 -16.07 -1.51 -17.05
CA GLY A 298 -15.32 -1.11 -15.87
C GLY A 298 -16.12 -1.20 -14.63
N SER A 299 -15.84 -2.20 -13.81
CA SER A 299 -16.75 -2.61 -12.74
C SER A 299 -17.19 -1.40 -11.94
N ASN A 300 -18.39 -0.92 -12.21
CA ASN A 300 -19.21 -0.37 -11.16
C ASN A 300 -19.45 -1.53 -10.17
N VAL A 301 -18.38 -2.01 -9.53
CA VAL A 301 -18.44 -2.99 -8.43
C VAL A 301 -18.95 -2.31 -7.16
N ALA A 302 -19.71 -1.26 -7.31
CA ALA A 302 -20.62 -0.76 -6.28
C ALA A 302 -22.03 -1.35 -6.43
N THR A 303 -22.20 -2.44 -7.19
CA THR A 303 -23.50 -3.10 -7.32
C THR A 303 -23.41 -4.59 -7.03
N HIS A 304 -23.67 -4.92 -5.77
CA HIS A 304 -24.35 -6.15 -5.31
C HIS A 304 -23.84 -7.50 -5.87
N ARG A 305 -22.98 -8.16 -5.09
CA ARG A 305 -23.14 -9.60 -4.89
C ARG A 305 -23.18 -9.91 -3.39
#